data_4c292625d610a6c92ad037107f916ad1
#
_entry.id   4c292625d610a6c92ad037107f916ad1
#
_cell.length_a   1.000
_cell.length_b   1.000
_cell.length_c   1.000
_cell.angle_alpha   90.00
_cell.angle_beta   90.00
_cell.angle_gamma   90.00
#
_symmetry.space_group_name_H-M   'P 1'
#
loop_
_entity.id
_entity.type
_entity.pdbx_description
1 polymer ?
#
loop_
_entity_poly.entity_id
_entity_poly.type
_entity_poly.pdbx_seq_one_letter_code
_entity_poly.pdbx_strand_id
1 'polypeptide(L)'
;ALMRARTGVDVAFHNRGGVRAEIDAGPVTRREVFEMSPFDNNIALLELTGAELEQIVRAATEGTAHSGLDYSGCVVRVRESREHSAVQLNFVSLEIGGKPLEREKRYRIATNSYLAAGGDGFDLLARSMPRSEDPILIRDLTELEFKRGAPIAPPTDARIVAQESAP
;
A
#
# COMPACT_ATOMS: atom_id res chain seq x y z
N ALA A 1 2.29 6.04 3.78
CA ALA A 1 3.36 6.66 4.57
C ALA A 1 3.07 6.60 6.07
N LEU A 2 1.89 7.05 6.55
CA LEU A 2 1.56 7.16 7.99
C LEU A 2 1.68 5.83 8.76
N MET A 3 1.09 4.74 8.25
CA MET A 3 1.22 3.42 8.89
C MET A 3 2.68 3.03 9.10
N ARG A 4 3.53 3.22 8.07
CA ARG A 4 4.96 2.90 8.15
C ARG A 4 5.69 3.77 9.18
N ALA A 5 5.43 5.08 9.19
CA ALA A 5 6.03 6.01 10.15
C ALA A 5 5.65 5.66 11.60
N ARG A 6 4.40 5.24 11.83
CA ARG A 6 3.93 4.84 13.16
C ARG A 6 4.53 3.52 13.65
N THR A 7 4.67 2.54 12.77
CA THR A 7 5.00 1.16 13.15
C THR A 7 6.46 0.77 12.93
N GLY A 8 7.21 1.58 12.18
CA GLY A 8 8.63 1.34 11.89
C GLY A 8 8.88 0.08 11.05
N VAL A 9 7.90 -0.37 10.27
CA VAL A 9 8.02 -1.53 9.38
C VAL A 9 8.80 -1.21 8.12
N ASP A 10 9.24 -2.24 7.41
CA ASP A 10 10.00 -2.12 6.17
C ASP A 10 9.13 -1.59 5.02
N VAL A 11 7.92 -2.15 4.88
CA VAL A 11 6.96 -1.78 3.83
C VAL A 11 5.57 -1.60 4.44
N ALA A 12 4.82 -0.63 3.94
CA ALA A 12 3.40 -0.53 4.20
C ALA A 12 2.64 -0.41 2.88
N PHE A 13 1.45 -1.00 2.81
CA PHE A 13 0.57 -0.85 1.65
C PHE A 13 -0.91 -0.78 2.07
N HIS A 14 -1.69 -0.15 1.22
CA HIS A 14 -3.12 0.06 1.40
C HIS A 14 -3.83 -0.16 0.06
N ASN A 15 -5.01 -0.75 0.07
CA ASN A 15 -5.80 -0.90 -1.15
C ASN A 15 -6.38 0.45 -1.60
N ARG A 16 -6.32 0.71 -2.89
CA ARG A 16 -6.87 1.94 -3.48
C ARG A 16 -8.37 2.07 -3.24
N GLY A 17 -9.09 0.95 -3.26
CA GLY A 17 -10.51 0.92 -2.95
C GLY A 17 -10.86 1.36 -1.52
N GLY A 18 -9.88 1.42 -0.61
CA GLY A 18 -10.04 1.95 0.75
C GLY A 18 -10.06 3.48 0.84
N VAL A 19 -9.69 4.19 -0.25
CA VAL A 19 -9.81 5.65 -0.37
C VAL A 19 -11.04 5.96 -1.22
N ARG A 20 -12.03 6.65 -0.64
CA ARG A 20 -13.37 6.81 -1.23
C ARG A 20 -13.69 8.21 -1.73
N ALA A 21 -12.92 9.19 -1.31
CA ALA A 21 -13.07 10.58 -1.73
C ALA A 21 -11.71 11.27 -1.78
N GLU A 22 -11.60 12.32 -2.57
CA GLU A 22 -10.48 13.25 -2.59
C GLU A 22 -10.70 14.33 -1.53
N ILE A 23 -9.63 14.94 -1.07
CA ILE A 23 -9.64 16.10 -0.20
C ILE A 23 -9.04 17.27 -0.97
N ASP A 24 -9.80 18.35 -1.12
CA ASP A 24 -9.35 19.55 -1.80
C ASP A 24 -8.24 20.28 -1.03
N ALA A 25 -7.47 21.09 -1.72
CA ALA A 25 -6.45 21.93 -1.11
C ALA A 25 -7.09 22.99 -0.20
N GLY A 26 -6.66 23.03 1.05
CA GLY A 26 -7.15 23.97 2.04
C GLY A 26 -7.27 23.39 3.44
N PRO A 27 -8.05 24.04 4.31
CA PRO A 27 -8.37 23.49 5.63
C PRO A 27 -9.18 22.22 5.52
N VAL A 28 -8.73 21.16 6.21
CA VAL A 28 -9.38 19.85 6.17
C VAL A 28 -10.28 19.64 7.38
N THR A 29 -11.50 19.22 7.14
CA THR A 29 -12.49 18.89 8.17
C THR A 29 -12.49 17.41 8.53
N ARG A 30 -12.97 17.07 9.74
CA ARG A 30 -13.17 15.67 10.15
C ARG A 30 -14.12 14.91 9.22
N ARG A 31 -15.11 15.62 8.66
CA ARG A 31 -16.07 15.06 7.73
C ARG A 31 -15.38 14.60 6.45
N GLU A 32 -14.50 15.40 5.87
CA GLU A 32 -13.74 15.04 4.67
C GLU A 32 -12.82 13.84 4.93
N VAL A 33 -12.16 13.77 6.11
CA VAL A 33 -11.36 12.62 6.50
C VAL A 33 -12.22 11.36 6.61
N PHE A 34 -13.44 11.47 7.16
CA PHE A 34 -14.38 10.36 7.23
C PHE A 34 -14.87 9.94 5.84
N GLU A 35 -15.21 10.87 4.97
CA GLU A 35 -15.66 10.60 3.60
C GLU A 35 -14.54 9.95 2.77
N MET A 36 -13.29 10.38 2.97
CA MET A 36 -12.11 9.76 2.34
C MET A 36 -11.87 8.32 2.82
N SER A 37 -12.00 8.07 4.11
CA SER A 37 -11.72 6.76 4.72
C SER A 37 -12.84 6.34 5.70
N PRO A 38 -14.02 5.90 5.19
CA PRO A 38 -15.19 5.62 6.03
C PRO A 38 -15.11 4.27 6.77
N PHE A 39 -14.06 3.50 6.58
CA PHE A 39 -13.94 2.15 7.14
C PHE A 39 -13.25 2.18 8.51
N ASP A 40 -13.72 1.31 9.42
CA ASP A 40 -13.12 1.12 10.75
C ASP A 40 -11.99 0.07 10.69
N ASN A 41 -11.06 0.26 9.77
CA ASN A 41 -9.87 -0.57 9.66
C ASN A 41 -8.76 -0.07 10.58
N ASN A 42 -8.21 -0.97 11.39
CA ASN A 42 -6.98 -0.75 12.15
C ASN A 42 -5.73 -1.20 11.35
N ILE A 43 -4.54 -1.00 11.92
CA ILE A 43 -3.29 -1.41 11.28
C ILE A 43 -2.98 -2.85 11.67
N ALA A 44 -2.86 -3.74 10.68
CA ALA A 44 -2.35 -5.09 10.85
C ALA A 44 -0.84 -5.12 10.54
N LEU A 45 -0.09 -5.81 11.40
CA LEU A 45 1.35 -6.03 11.29
C LEU A 45 1.62 -7.50 10.97
N LEU A 46 2.37 -7.76 9.93
CA LEU A 46 2.67 -9.07 9.40
C LEU A 46 4.17 -9.21 9.15
N GLU A 47 4.66 -10.44 9.11
CA GLU A 47 5.95 -10.77 8.52
C GLU A 47 5.73 -11.63 7.27
N LEU A 48 6.34 -11.22 6.17
CA LEU A 48 6.32 -11.92 4.90
C LEU A 48 7.74 -12.21 4.44
N THR A 49 7.95 -13.35 3.81
CA THR A 49 9.15 -13.55 3.00
C THR A 49 9.11 -12.64 1.77
N GLY A 50 10.27 -12.34 1.19
CA GLY A 50 10.32 -11.56 -0.04
C GLY A 50 9.53 -12.24 -1.18
N ALA A 51 9.53 -13.57 -1.23
CA ALA A 51 8.77 -14.32 -2.22
C ALA A 51 7.25 -14.09 -2.06
N GLU A 52 6.72 -14.11 -0.83
CA GLU A 52 5.31 -13.83 -0.53
C GLU A 52 4.96 -12.38 -0.86
N LEU A 53 5.83 -11.43 -0.48
CA LEU A 53 5.62 -10.02 -0.78
C LEU A 53 5.61 -9.75 -2.29
N GLU A 54 6.53 -10.38 -3.05
CA GLU A 54 6.53 -10.29 -4.53
C GLU A 54 5.21 -10.81 -5.11
N GLN A 55 4.69 -11.93 -4.60
CA GLN A 55 3.43 -12.50 -5.07
C GLN A 55 2.25 -11.54 -4.84
N ILE A 56 2.18 -10.89 -3.68
CA ILE A 56 1.14 -9.90 -3.36
C ILE A 56 1.25 -8.68 -4.27
N VAL A 57 2.45 -8.14 -4.42
CA VAL A 57 2.69 -6.94 -5.27
C VAL A 57 2.39 -7.25 -6.73
N ARG A 58 2.76 -8.42 -7.22
CA ARG A 58 2.46 -8.89 -8.58
C ARG A 58 0.95 -9.00 -8.79
N ALA A 59 0.22 -9.64 -7.88
CA ALA A 59 -1.23 -9.77 -7.97
C ALA A 59 -1.94 -8.40 -8.04
N ALA A 60 -1.50 -7.45 -7.22
CA ALA A 60 -2.03 -6.09 -7.23
C ALA A 60 -1.68 -5.31 -8.50
N THR A 61 -0.52 -5.58 -9.10
CA THR A 61 -0.01 -4.88 -10.28
C THR A 61 -0.64 -5.41 -11.57
N GLU A 62 -0.72 -6.74 -11.70
CA GLU A 62 -1.19 -7.43 -12.90
C GLU A 62 -2.71 -7.61 -12.93
N GLY A 63 -3.43 -7.09 -11.93
CA GLY A 63 -4.88 -7.08 -11.90
C GLY A 63 -5.52 -8.44 -11.57
N THR A 64 -4.77 -9.37 -10.97
CA THR A 64 -5.31 -10.63 -10.48
C THR A 64 -5.98 -10.52 -9.12
N ALA A 65 -5.70 -9.42 -8.38
CA ALA A 65 -6.44 -9.00 -7.20
C ALA A 65 -7.54 -7.99 -7.59
N HIS A 66 -8.58 -7.86 -6.74
CA HIS A 66 -9.72 -6.99 -7.03
C HIS A 66 -9.38 -5.49 -6.90
N SER A 67 -8.28 -5.13 -6.27
CA SER A 67 -7.85 -3.74 -6.08
C SER A 67 -6.34 -3.62 -6.22
N GLY A 68 -5.89 -2.51 -6.82
CA GLY A 68 -4.49 -2.10 -6.77
C GLY A 68 -4.09 -1.64 -5.37
N LEU A 69 -2.78 -1.61 -5.12
CA LEU A 69 -2.20 -1.18 -3.86
C LEU A 69 -1.41 0.12 -4.03
N ASP A 70 -1.44 0.95 -3.00
CA ASP A 70 -0.52 2.07 -2.80
C ASP A 70 0.53 1.69 -1.75
N TYR A 71 1.79 2.02 -2.03
CA TYR A 71 2.94 1.53 -1.29
C TYR A 71 3.68 2.63 -0.53
N SER A 72 4.43 2.23 0.50
CA SER A 72 5.41 3.06 1.20
C SER A 72 6.58 2.20 1.68
N GLY A 73 7.81 2.64 1.43
CA GLY A 73 9.03 1.90 1.81
C GLY A 73 9.58 0.99 0.72
N CYS A 74 8.90 0.93 -0.43
CA CYS A 74 9.37 0.16 -1.58
C CYS A 74 9.10 0.90 -2.89
N VAL A 75 9.77 0.45 -3.95
CA VAL A 75 9.57 0.88 -5.33
C VAL A 75 9.21 -0.35 -6.16
N VAL A 76 8.05 -0.31 -6.79
CA VAL A 76 7.56 -1.34 -7.72
C VAL A 76 7.90 -0.90 -9.14
N ARG A 77 8.70 -1.68 -9.85
CA ARG A 77 8.99 -1.44 -11.26
C ARG A 77 8.04 -2.25 -12.11
N VAL A 78 7.44 -1.60 -13.08
CA VAL A 78 6.43 -2.19 -13.97
C VAL A 78 6.81 -1.93 -15.43
N ARG A 79 6.30 -2.76 -16.32
CA ARG A 79 6.33 -2.52 -17.77
C ARG A 79 4.90 -2.35 -18.24
N GLU A 80 4.66 -1.29 -18.99
CA GLU A 80 3.38 -1.09 -19.66
C GLU A 80 3.31 -1.93 -20.94
N SER A 81 2.21 -2.61 -21.12
CA SER A 81 1.82 -3.22 -22.40
C SER A 81 0.41 -2.74 -22.77
N ARG A 82 0.11 -2.75 -24.06
CA ARG A 82 -1.23 -2.39 -24.56
C ARG A 82 -1.84 -3.60 -25.24
N GLU A 83 -2.92 -4.08 -24.70
CA GLU A 83 -3.78 -5.07 -25.33
C GLU A 83 -5.17 -4.48 -25.57
N HIS A 84 -5.64 -4.52 -26.83
CA HIS A 84 -7.00 -4.05 -27.21
C HIS A 84 -7.34 -2.65 -26.65
N SER A 85 -6.41 -1.71 -26.71
CA SER A 85 -6.54 -0.32 -26.20
C SER A 85 -6.54 -0.18 -24.67
N ALA A 86 -6.42 -1.25 -23.90
CA ALA A 86 -6.24 -1.20 -22.45
C ALA A 86 -4.75 -1.19 -22.11
N VAL A 87 -4.36 -0.34 -21.15
CA VAL A 87 -3.01 -0.35 -20.58
C VAL A 87 -2.97 -1.42 -19.50
N GLN A 88 -2.06 -2.38 -19.65
CA GLN A 88 -1.76 -3.39 -18.64
C GLN A 88 -0.40 -3.11 -18.03
N LEU A 89 -0.33 -3.26 -16.69
CA LEU A 89 0.92 -3.17 -15.96
C LEU A 89 1.43 -4.59 -15.67
N ASN A 90 2.65 -4.86 -16.08
CA ASN A 90 3.33 -6.11 -15.81
C ASN A 90 4.41 -5.85 -14.76
N PHE A 91 4.43 -6.62 -13.71
CA PHE A 91 5.45 -6.54 -12.66
C PHE A 91 6.82 -6.90 -13.22
N VAL A 92 7.83 -6.11 -12.90
CA VAL A 92 9.23 -6.35 -13.28
C VAL A 92 10.08 -6.65 -12.07
N SER A 93 10.12 -5.76 -11.10
CA SER A 93 10.92 -5.94 -9.88
C SER A 93 10.39 -5.11 -8.72
N LEU A 94 10.87 -5.45 -7.53
CA LEU A 94 10.58 -4.77 -6.28
C LEU A 94 11.88 -4.39 -5.59
N GLU A 95 12.00 -3.15 -5.16
CA GLU A 95 13.10 -2.65 -4.35
C GLU A 95 12.58 -2.22 -2.98
N ILE A 96 13.30 -2.55 -1.90
CA ILE A 96 12.97 -2.15 -0.53
C ILE A 96 14.16 -1.44 0.08
N GLY A 97 13.95 -0.20 0.56
CA GLY A 97 15.03 0.62 1.09
C GLY A 97 16.17 0.87 0.09
N GLY A 98 15.85 0.96 -1.21
CA GLY A 98 16.81 1.17 -2.29
C GLY A 98 17.64 -0.05 -2.68
N LYS A 99 17.27 -1.25 -2.21
CA LYS A 99 17.93 -2.53 -2.55
C LYS A 99 16.94 -3.47 -3.23
N PRO A 100 17.40 -4.30 -4.18
CA PRO A 100 16.57 -5.36 -4.74
C PRO A 100 15.97 -6.26 -3.67
N LEU A 101 14.76 -6.74 -3.89
CA LEU A 101 14.08 -7.68 -3.01
C LEU A 101 14.89 -8.99 -2.87
N GLU A 102 15.10 -9.40 -1.63
CA GLU A 102 15.70 -10.68 -1.29
C GLU A 102 14.59 -11.69 -0.97
N ARG A 103 14.38 -12.68 -1.82
CA ARG A 103 13.21 -13.58 -1.77
C ARG A 103 13.06 -14.35 -0.45
N GLU A 104 14.18 -14.78 0.15
CA GLU A 104 14.22 -15.59 1.39
C GLU A 104 14.19 -14.73 2.66
N LYS A 105 14.45 -13.42 2.54
CA LYS A 105 14.46 -12.52 3.68
C LYS A 105 13.04 -12.23 4.15
N ARG A 106 12.89 -12.11 5.48
CA ARG A 106 11.64 -11.67 6.08
C ARG A 106 11.59 -10.15 6.17
N TYR A 107 10.45 -9.60 5.81
CA TYR A 107 10.14 -8.18 5.86
C TYR A 107 8.94 -7.94 6.76
N ARG A 108 9.03 -6.91 7.60
CA ARG A 108 7.91 -6.45 8.42
C ARG A 108 7.00 -5.57 7.57
N ILE A 109 5.71 -5.88 7.60
CA ILE A 109 4.69 -5.25 6.76
C ILE A 109 3.61 -4.64 7.63
N ALA A 110 3.12 -3.44 7.24
CA ALA A 110 1.90 -2.87 7.77
C ALA A 110 0.86 -2.74 6.65
N THR A 111 -0.35 -3.17 6.93
CA THR A 111 -1.51 -3.00 6.04
C THR A 111 -2.77 -2.76 6.87
N ASN A 112 -3.93 -2.62 6.23
CA ASN A 112 -5.18 -2.52 6.97
C ASN A 112 -5.73 -3.91 7.34
N SER A 113 -6.58 -3.95 8.37
CA SER A 113 -7.19 -5.19 8.88
C SER A 113 -8.04 -5.90 7.84
N TYR A 114 -8.68 -5.18 6.93
CA TYR A 114 -9.47 -5.75 5.83
C TYR A 114 -8.60 -6.58 4.87
N LEU A 115 -7.49 -6.01 4.39
CA LEU A 115 -6.54 -6.73 3.53
C LEU A 115 -5.89 -7.90 4.27
N ALA A 116 -5.52 -7.70 5.53
CA ALA A 116 -4.94 -8.75 6.36
C ALA A 116 -5.91 -9.92 6.62
N ALA A 117 -7.21 -9.71 6.47
CA ALA A 117 -8.23 -10.76 6.51
C ALA A 117 -8.49 -11.43 5.14
N GLY A 118 -7.74 -11.08 4.08
CA GLY A 118 -7.90 -11.62 2.73
C GLY A 118 -8.80 -10.78 1.83
N GLY A 119 -9.14 -9.56 2.25
CA GLY A 119 -9.94 -8.64 1.44
C GLY A 119 -9.30 -8.38 0.07
N ASP A 120 -10.13 -8.02 -0.92
CA ASP A 120 -9.73 -7.77 -2.32
C ASP A 120 -9.00 -8.96 -2.99
N GLY A 121 -9.15 -10.20 -2.48
CA GLY A 121 -8.52 -11.41 -3.03
C GLY A 121 -7.06 -11.63 -2.58
N PHE A 122 -6.61 -10.94 -1.54
CA PHE A 122 -5.28 -11.14 -0.96
C PHE A 122 -5.25 -12.27 0.08
N ASP A 123 -5.72 -13.48 -0.28
CA ASP A 123 -5.81 -14.65 0.60
C ASP A 123 -4.46 -15.02 1.27
N LEU A 124 -3.34 -14.69 0.62
CA LEU A 124 -2.03 -14.93 1.18
C LEU A 124 -1.83 -14.14 2.49
N LEU A 125 -2.35 -12.91 2.57
CA LEU A 125 -2.27 -12.10 3.79
C LEU A 125 -3.06 -12.71 4.95
N ALA A 126 -4.21 -13.34 4.67
CA ALA A 126 -5.02 -14.00 5.69
C ALA A 126 -4.31 -15.20 6.35
N ARG A 127 -3.38 -15.83 5.63
CA ARG A 127 -2.62 -16.99 6.08
C ARG A 127 -1.25 -16.65 6.66
N SER A 128 -0.82 -15.39 6.54
CA SER A 128 0.52 -14.95 6.95
C SER A 128 0.62 -14.78 8.47
N MET A 129 1.71 -15.27 9.05
CA MET A 129 2.01 -15.25 10.48
C MET A 129 3.52 -14.92 10.67
N PRO A 130 3.95 -14.29 11.78
CA PRO A 130 3.14 -13.82 12.91
C PRO A 130 2.30 -12.59 12.54
N ARG A 131 1.20 -12.41 13.24
CA ARG A 131 0.29 -11.28 13.06
C ARG A 131 0.05 -10.57 14.39
N SER A 132 0.12 -9.25 14.38
CA SER A 132 -0.32 -8.40 15.47
C SER A 132 -1.07 -7.18 14.91
N GLU A 133 -1.71 -6.42 15.78
CA GLU A 133 -2.51 -5.25 15.38
C GLU A 133 -2.17 -4.04 16.25
N ASP A 134 -2.07 -2.88 15.63
CA ASP A 134 -2.14 -1.59 16.31
C ASP A 134 -3.63 -1.18 16.31
N PRO A 135 -4.25 -0.97 17.45
CA PRO A 135 -5.69 -0.76 17.55
C PRO A 135 -6.16 0.59 16.98
N ILE A 136 -5.24 1.46 16.59
CA ILE A 136 -5.62 2.76 16.02
C ILE A 136 -6.32 2.55 14.67
N LEU A 137 -7.46 3.21 14.48
CA LEU A 137 -8.08 3.27 13.17
C LEU A 137 -7.21 4.09 12.21
N ILE A 138 -7.09 3.63 10.97
CA ILE A 138 -6.29 4.34 9.95
C ILE A 138 -6.85 5.75 9.72
N ARG A 139 -8.17 5.90 9.79
CA ARG A 139 -8.84 7.20 9.73
C ARG A 139 -8.39 8.12 10.87
N ASP A 140 -8.36 7.62 12.11
CA ASP A 140 -7.94 8.40 13.28
C ASP A 140 -6.46 8.77 13.20
N LEU A 141 -5.61 7.86 12.70
CA LEU A 141 -4.21 8.16 12.44
C LEU A 141 -4.05 9.29 11.42
N THR A 142 -4.89 9.31 10.39
CA THR A 142 -4.91 10.37 9.37
C THR A 142 -5.39 11.69 9.98
N GLU A 143 -6.45 11.66 10.81
CA GLU A 143 -6.92 12.84 11.52
C GLU A 143 -5.85 13.43 12.46
N LEU A 144 -5.11 12.57 13.17
CA LEU A 144 -3.99 13.00 14.02
C LEU A 144 -2.89 13.71 13.21
N GLU A 145 -2.62 13.24 12.00
CA GLU A 145 -1.61 13.89 11.15
C GLU A 145 -2.07 15.28 10.70
N PHE A 146 -3.31 15.45 10.28
CA PHE A 146 -3.87 16.78 9.97
C PHE A 146 -3.85 17.73 11.18
N LYS A 147 -4.11 17.21 12.39
CA LYS A 147 -4.07 18.01 13.63
C LYS A 147 -2.67 18.54 14.00
N ARG A 148 -1.59 17.97 13.46
CA ARG A 148 -0.24 18.51 13.64
C ARG A 148 -0.05 19.88 12.99
N GLY A 149 -0.95 20.28 12.09
CA GLY A 149 -0.98 21.59 11.47
C GLY A 149 0.10 21.85 10.43
N ALA A 150 0.96 20.87 10.12
CA ALA A 150 1.89 20.97 9.01
C ALA A 150 1.16 20.71 7.69
N PRO A 151 1.45 21.45 6.62
CA PRO A 151 0.91 21.16 5.29
C PRO A 151 1.27 19.73 4.86
N ILE A 152 0.28 18.98 4.42
CA ILE A 152 0.47 17.64 3.84
C ILE A 152 0.55 17.81 2.33
N ALA A 153 1.67 17.39 1.75
CA ALA A 153 1.86 17.39 0.31
C ALA A 153 1.83 15.94 -0.23
N PRO A 154 1.47 15.75 -1.50
CA PRO A 154 1.66 14.46 -2.17
C PRO A 154 3.10 14.00 -2.04
N PRO A 155 3.35 12.68 -1.91
CA PRO A 155 4.70 12.16 -1.90
C PRO A 155 5.41 12.45 -3.22
N THR A 156 6.67 12.87 -3.14
CA THR A 156 7.52 13.15 -4.31
C THR A 156 8.32 11.93 -4.76
N ASP A 157 8.36 10.87 -3.92
CA ASP A 157 9.00 9.60 -4.23
C ASP A 157 8.13 8.77 -5.18
N ALA A 158 8.69 8.36 -6.31
CA ALA A 158 8.03 7.44 -7.22
C ALA A 158 7.97 6.05 -6.58
N ARG A 159 6.75 5.51 -6.39
CA ARG A 159 6.51 4.21 -5.74
C ARG A 159 6.15 3.13 -6.73
N ILE A 160 5.61 3.53 -7.87
CA ILE A 160 5.42 2.68 -9.05
C ILE A 160 6.13 3.38 -10.20
N VAL A 161 7.09 2.71 -10.82
CA VAL A 161 7.93 3.26 -11.89
C VAL A 161 7.76 2.41 -13.13
N ALA A 162 7.24 3.01 -14.18
CA ALA A 162 7.22 2.38 -15.50
C ALA A 162 8.64 2.34 -16.07
N GLN A 163 9.07 1.17 -16.54
CA GLN A 163 10.28 1.03 -17.34
C GLN A 163 9.91 1.18 -18.81
N GLU A 164 10.67 1.98 -19.53
CA GLU A 164 10.54 2.04 -20.98
C GLU A 164 10.84 0.66 -21.58
N SER A 165 10.02 0.27 -22.54
CA SER A 165 10.30 -0.94 -23.33
C SER A 165 11.65 -0.73 -24.01
N ALA A 166 12.58 -1.67 -23.83
CA ALA A 166 13.79 -1.65 -24.63
C ALA A 166 13.40 -1.68 -26.11
N PRO A 167 14.09 -0.89 -26.98
CA PRO A 167 13.80 -0.80 -28.40
C PRO A 167 13.93 -2.15 -29.12
#